data_465504ce0393fd828e10db14e7da3980
#
_entry.id   465504ce0393fd828e10db14e7da3980
#
_cell.length_a   1.000
_cell.length_b   1.000
_cell.length_c   1.000
_cell.angle_alpha   90.00
_cell.angle_beta   90.00
_cell.angle_gamma   90.00
#
_symmetry.space_group_name_H-M   'P 1'
#
loop_
_entity.id
_entity.type
_entity.pdbx_description
1 polymer ?
#
loop_
_entity_poly.entity_id
_entity_poly.type
_entity_poly.pdbx_seq_one_letter_code
_entity_poly.pdbx_strand_id
1 'polypeptide(L)'
;MKGIVLAGGSGTRLYPITKGVSKQLLPIYDKPMVYYPISVLMLAGIRDILIISTPTDLPAFQRLLGDGTDYGVHFEYAEQPSPDGLAQAFIIGEKFIGDDSVCLVLGDNIFHGAGFTELLQQAVADAEPTAIATPTQPTAAENYFSQGFAKNQFPSAVAKATHAEGKATIFGYWVKDPERYGVAEFDKEGNCLSIEEKPKAPKSNYAVVGLYFYPNKVVDIAKHIKPSARGELEITTVNQEFLKAGELKMQTLGRGFAWLDTGTHDSLAEASIFVEVIEKRQGLKIACLEDIAYQNGWIDKEKMRELAKPMLKNPYGQYLLKVIEEHD
;
A
#
# COMPACT_ATOMS: atom_id res chain seq x y z
N MET A 1 11.65 -5.99 -3.43
CA MET A 1 10.92 -4.70 -3.23
C MET A 1 10.93 -4.30 -1.77
N LYS A 2 11.08 -3.02 -1.48
CA LYS A 2 10.97 -2.39 -0.15
C LYS A 2 9.63 -1.68 0.02
N GLY A 3 9.17 -1.53 1.26
CA GLY A 3 7.93 -0.80 1.58
C GLY A 3 8.22 0.47 2.37
N ILE A 4 7.49 1.54 2.11
CA ILE A 4 7.52 2.78 2.91
C ILE A 4 6.11 3.10 3.37
N VAL A 5 5.92 3.28 4.66
CA VAL A 5 4.71 3.89 5.23
C VAL A 5 5.05 5.33 5.60
N LEU A 6 4.44 6.30 4.91
CA LEU A 6 4.61 7.71 5.26
C LEU A 6 3.54 8.12 6.27
N ALA A 7 3.94 8.17 7.53
CA ALA A 7 3.10 8.45 8.69
C ALA A 7 3.47 9.81 9.35
N GLY A 8 3.84 10.78 8.52
CA GLY A 8 4.15 12.15 8.92
C GLY A 8 2.95 13.08 8.84
N GLY A 9 3.22 14.37 9.06
CA GLY A 9 2.25 15.46 8.95
C GLY A 9 1.72 15.96 10.29
N SER A 10 1.30 17.22 10.33
CA SER A 10 0.87 17.91 11.55
C SER A 10 -0.51 17.51 12.08
N GLY A 11 -1.32 16.81 11.29
CA GLY A 11 -2.67 16.37 11.67
C GLY A 11 -3.65 17.50 12.04
N THR A 12 -3.35 18.76 11.72
CA THR A 12 -4.10 19.95 12.20
C THR A 12 -5.58 19.93 11.87
N ARG A 13 -5.98 19.28 10.79
CA ARG A 13 -7.40 19.11 10.41
C ARG A 13 -8.22 18.30 11.43
N LEU A 14 -7.55 17.51 12.27
CA LEU A 14 -8.19 16.70 13.32
C LEU A 14 -8.00 17.29 14.74
N TYR A 15 -7.57 18.55 14.86
CA TYR A 15 -7.51 19.19 16.17
C TYR A 15 -8.91 19.28 16.79
N PRO A 16 -9.03 19.06 18.15
CA PRO A 16 -7.93 18.89 19.11
C PRO A 16 -7.41 17.46 19.27
N ILE A 17 -7.96 16.44 18.61
CA ILE A 17 -7.62 15.02 18.83
C ILE A 17 -6.11 14.77 18.62
N THR A 18 -5.54 15.36 17.58
CA THR A 18 -4.14 15.15 17.16
C THR A 18 -3.15 16.13 17.82
N LYS A 19 -3.54 16.88 18.85
CA LYS A 19 -2.60 17.76 19.58
C LYS A 19 -1.56 17.00 20.39
N GLY A 20 -1.88 15.82 20.84
CA GLY A 20 -1.02 15.03 21.72
C GLY A 20 -0.64 13.66 21.19
N VAL A 21 -1.09 13.33 19.95
CA VAL A 21 -0.84 12.02 19.34
C VAL A 21 -0.84 12.15 17.82
N SER A 22 0.06 11.40 17.16
CA SER A 22 0.04 11.29 15.71
C SER A 22 -1.31 10.78 15.21
N LYS A 23 -1.80 11.32 14.08
CA LYS A 23 -3.03 10.88 13.44
C LYS A 23 -3.04 9.37 13.20
N GLN A 24 -1.94 8.81 12.72
CA GLN A 24 -1.81 7.41 12.33
C GLN A 24 -1.76 6.45 13.54
N LEU A 25 -1.66 6.98 14.75
CA LEU A 25 -1.78 6.22 15.99
C LEU A 25 -3.20 6.26 16.60
N LEU A 26 -4.12 7.04 16.01
CA LEU A 26 -5.52 7.03 16.42
C LEU A 26 -6.14 5.66 16.14
N PRO A 27 -7.07 5.20 16.98
CA PRO A 27 -7.75 3.94 16.75
C PRO A 27 -8.71 4.04 15.56
N ILE A 28 -8.70 3.03 14.71
CA ILE A 28 -9.76 2.72 13.75
C ILE A 28 -10.38 1.42 14.22
N TYR A 29 -11.52 1.51 14.88
CA TYR A 29 -12.23 0.45 15.56
C TYR A 29 -11.37 -0.21 16.66
N ASP A 30 -10.69 -1.32 16.41
CA ASP A 30 -10.01 -2.14 17.42
C ASP A 30 -8.47 -2.11 17.33
N LYS A 31 -7.90 -1.34 16.42
CA LYS A 31 -6.44 -1.24 16.22
C LYS A 31 -5.98 0.14 15.76
N PRO A 32 -4.69 0.49 15.90
CA PRO A 32 -4.16 1.76 15.41
C PRO A 32 -4.26 1.88 13.89
N MET A 33 -4.51 3.09 13.40
CA MET A 33 -4.67 3.38 11.97
C MET A 33 -3.48 2.88 11.13
N VAL A 34 -2.26 2.99 11.62
CA VAL A 34 -1.04 2.58 10.90
C VAL A 34 -1.01 1.08 10.54
N TYR A 35 -1.79 0.23 11.22
CA TYR A 35 -1.90 -1.19 10.89
C TYR A 35 -2.47 -1.41 9.49
N TYR A 36 -3.38 -0.54 9.04
CA TYR A 36 -4.02 -0.67 7.72
C TYR A 36 -3.02 -0.49 6.57
N PRO A 37 -2.22 0.59 6.47
CA PRO A 37 -1.21 0.69 5.43
C PRO A 37 -0.09 -0.36 5.56
N ILE A 38 0.31 -0.75 6.78
CA ILE A 38 1.26 -1.86 6.97
C ILE A 38 0.69 -3.15 6.40
N SER A 39 -0.58 -3.46 6.65
CA SER A 39 -1.24 -4.66 6.12
C SER A 39 -1.22 -4.71 4.58
N VAL A 40 -1.34 -3.57 3.90
CA VAL A 40 -1.24 -3.48 2.43
C VAL A 40 0.14 -3.95 1.96
N LEU A 41 1.21 -3.49 2.60
CA LEU A 41 2.57 -3.93 2.27
C LEU A 41 2.76 -5.43 2.53
N MET A 42 2.25 -5.94 3.65
CA MET A 42 2.32 -7.36 3.99
C MET A 42 1.53 -8.22 2.99
N LEU A 43 0.34 -7.79 2.56
CA LEU A 43 -0.47 -8.45 1.52
C LEU A 43 0.22 -8.43 0.14
N ALA A 44 1.03 -7.40 -0.15
CA ALA A 44 1.89 -7.35 -1.32
C ALA A 44 3.13 -8.27 -1.21
N GLY A 45 3.32 -8.96 -0.08
CA GLY A 45 4.49 -9.81 0.17
C GLY A 45 5.74 -9.05 0.60
N ILE A 46 5.63 -7.77 0.93
CA ILE A 46 6.76 -6.91 1.33
C ILE A 46 7.04 -7.08 2.81
N ARG A 47 8.28 -7.40 3.16
CA ARG A 47 8.72 -7.68 4.53
C ARG A 47 9.69 -6.65 5.10
N ASP A 48 10.45 -5.95 4.27
CA ASP A 48 11.30 -4.84 4.70
C ASP A 48 10.50 -3.53 4.57
N ILE A 49 10.22 -2.87 5.68
CA ILE A 49 9.28 -1.74 5.76
C ILE A 49 9.92 -0.60 6.53
N LEU A 50 9.99 0.59 5.91
CA LEU A 50 10.42 1.83 6.53
C LEU A 50 9.21 2.64 6.98
N ILE A 51 9.15 2.98 8.26
CA ILE A 51 8.16 3.88 8.83
C ILE A 51 8.77 5.28 8.89
N ILE A 52 8.22 6.23 8.12
CA ILE A 52 8.67 7.61 8.14
C ILE A 52 7.64 8.45 8.91
N SER A 53 8.08 9.15 9.96
CA SER A 53 7.23 10.01 10.77
C SER A 53 7.95 11.27 11.24
N THR A 54 7.24 12.16 11.95
CA THR A 54 7.86 13.34 12.55
C THR A 54 8.82 12.92 13.67
N PRO A 55 9.87 13.72 13.97
CA PRO A 55 10.77 13.44 15.11
C PRO A 55 10.03 13.25 16.45
N THR A 56 8.93 13.99 16.65
CA THR A 56 8.12 13.93 17.86
C THR A 56 7.33 12.63 17.98
N ASP A 57 6.78 12.14 16.87
CA ASP A 57 5.87 10.98 16.88
C ASP A 57 6.60 9.64 16.70
N LEU A 58 7.77 9.64 16.05
CA LEU A 58 8.52 8.43 15.71
C LEU A 58 8.76 7.47 16.89
N PRO A 59 9.11 7.97 18.11
CA PRO A 59 9.27 7.07 19.26
C PRO A 59 7.99 6.31 19.65
N ALA A 60 6.81 6.84 19.33
CA ALA A 60 5.56 6.14 19.62
C ALA A 60 5.31 5.00 18.62
N PHE A 61 5.66 5.17 17.34
CA PHE A 61 5.65 4.08 16.36
C PHE A 61 6.64 2.98 16.71
N GLN A 62 7.86 3.34 17.13
CA GLN A 62 8.87 2.37 17.59
C GLN A 62 8.38 1.53 18.77
N ARG A 63 7.72 2.16 19.75
CA ARG A 63 7.13 1.44 20.89
C ARG A 63 5.97 0.53 20.49
N LEU A 64 5.16 0.94 19.50
CA LEU A 64 4.00 0.18 19.04
C LEU A 64 4.40 -1.04 18.22
N LEU A 65 5.34 -0.87 17.29
CA LEU A 65 5.63 -1.84 16.22
C LEU A 65 6.89 -2.66 16.47
N GLY A 66 7.79 -2.19 17.37
CA GLY A 66 9.06 -2.84 17.64
C GLY A 66 9.97 -2.89 16.41
N ASP A 67 10.67 -4.00 16.23
CA ASP A 67 11.52 -4.28 15.08
C ASP A 67 10.81 -5.06 13.97
N GLY A 68 9.55 -5.45 14.18
CA GLY A 68 8.73 -6.20 13.23
C GLY A 68 8.80 -7.72 13.37
N THR A 69 9.66 -8.26 14.23
CA THR A 69 9.80 -9.72 14.43
C THR A 69 8.49 -10.38 14.87
N ASP A 70 7.63 -9.67 15.59
CA ASP A 70 6.30 -10.12 15.99
C ASP A 70 5.37 -10.40 14.81
N TYR A 71 5.61 -9.77 13.68
CA TYR A 71 4.83 -9.92 12.45
C TYR A 71 5.61 -10.62 11.33
N GLY A 72 6.78 -11.16 11.62
CA GLY A 72 7.66 -11.79 10.62
C GLY A 72 8.15 -10.83 9.53
N VAL A 73 8.19 -9.54 9.81
CA VAL A 73 8.72 -8.47 8.96
C VAL A 73 9.89 -7.76 9.65
N HIS A 74 10.52 -6.83 8.96
CA HIS A 74 11.58 -5.99 9.50
C HIS A 74 11.17 -4.53 9.37
N PHE A 75 11.08 -3.79 10.49
CA PHE A 75 10.80 -2.38 10.51
C PHE A 75 12.09 -1.57 10.70
N GLU A 76 12.28 -0.60 9.83
CA GLU A 76 13.19 0.52 10.02
C GLU A 76 12.40 1.81 10.23
N TYR A 77 13.06 2.83 10.79
CA TYR A 77 12.42 4.08 11.19
C TYR A 77 13.25 5.25 10.72
N ALA A 78 12.59 6.26 10.14
CA ALA A 78 13.25 7.49 9.72
C ALA A 78 12.41 8.72 10.04
N GLU A 79 13.09 9.84 10.29
CA GLU A 79 12.46 11.12 10.59
C GLU A 79 12.20 11.91 9.32
N GLN A 80 11.00 12.49 9.24
CA GLN A 80 10.66 13.58 8.32
C GLN A 80 10.56 14.86 9.13
N PRO A 81 11.60 15.73 9.15
CA PRO A 81 11.63 16.92 10.00
C PRO A 81 10.59 17.98 9.61
N SER A 82 10.26 18.06 8.33
CA SER A 82 9.28 18.98 7.76
C SER A 82 8.43 18.29 6.70
N PRO A 83 7.14 18.68 6.54
CA PRO A 83 6.23 18.07 5.58
C PRO A 83 6.45 18.63 4.16
N ASP A 84 7.63 18.40 3.58
CA ASP A 84 8.05 18.97 2.31
C ASP A 84 7.48 18.21 1.09
N GLY A 85 6.48 17.38 1.29
CA GLY A 85 5.78 16.65 0.25
C GLY A 85 5.99 15.13 0.30
N LEU A 86 5.14 14.39 -0.43
CA LEU A 86 5.14 12.93 -0.39
C LEU A 86 6.39 12.33 -1.04
N ALA A 87 6.92 12.95 -2.09
CA ALA A 87 8.09 12.45 -2.80
C ALA A 87 9.37 12.52 -1.95
N GLN A 88 9.40 13.34 -0.88
CA GLN A 88 10.52 13.37 0.08
C GLN A 88 10.76 12.00 0.72
N ALA A 89 9.73 11.14 0.81
CA ALA A 89 9.87 9.79 1.36
C ALA A 89 10.95 8.96 0.66
N PHE A 90 11.12 9.12 -0.66
CA PHE A 90 12.14 8.41 -1.43
C PHE A 90 13.55 8.94 -1.18
N ILE A 91 13.68 10.24 -0.90
CA ILE A 91 14.96 10.87 -0.56
C ILE A 91 15.39 10.45 0.85
N ILE A 92 14.46 10.49 1.81
CA ILE A 92 14.71 10.03 3.19
C ILE A 92 15.05 8.54 3.21
N GLY A 93 14.28 7.76 2.44
CA GLY A 93 14.40 6.30 2.37
C GLY A 93 15.51 5.78 1.44
N GLU A 94 16.30 6.63 0.79
CA GLU A 94 17.27 6.21 -0.23
C GLU A 94 18.18 5.06 0.20
N LYS A 95 18.79 5.16 1.38
CA LYS A 95 19.67 4.12 1.91
C LYS A 95 18.95 2.81 2.20
N PHE A 96 17.72 2.90 2.68
CA PHE A 96 16.86 1.75 2.95
C PHE A 96 16.41 1.07 1.64
N ILE A 97 16.03 1.86 0.64
CA ILE A 97 15.61 1.37 -0.67
C ILE A 97 16.78 0.66 -1.37
N GLY A 98 18.00 1.25 -1.32
CA GLY A 98 19.15 0.72 -2.04
C GLY A 98 18.87 0.59 -3.52
N ASP A 99 19.08 -0.60 -4.09
CA ASP A 99 18.84 -0.91 -5.51
C ASP A 99 17.45 -1.53 -5.77
N ASP A 100 16.62 -1.68 -4.74
CA ASP A 100 15.30 -2.32 -4.83
C ASP A 100 14.25 -1.40 -5.44
N SER A 101 13.21 -1.98 -6.03
CA SER A 101 11.92 -1.31 -6.27
C SER A 101 11.23 -0.98 -4.93
N VAL A 102 10.31 -0.03 -4.93
CA VAL A 102 9.68 0.44 -3.70
C VAL A 102 8.17 0.66 -3.83
N CYS A 103 7.44 0.23 -2.80
CA CYS A 103 6.03 0.59 -2.60
C CYS A 103 5.93 1.70 -1.54
N LEU A 104 5.27 2.80 -1.87
CA LEU A 104 4.89 3.85 -0.92
C LEU A 104 3.40 3.77 -0.62
N VAL A 105 3.04 3.71 0.65
CA VAL A 105 1.66 3.81 1.11
C VAL A 105 1.53 4.94 2.14
N LEU A 106 0.44 5.72 2.03
CA LEU A 106 0.17 6.79 2.98
C LEU A 106 -0.41 6.21 4.27
N GLY A 107 0.14 6.65 5.40
CA GLY A 107 -0.15 6.13 6.74
C GLY A 107 -1.58 6.32 7.24
N ASP A 108 -2.40 7.06 6.49
CA ASP A 108 -3.79 7.38 6.83
C ASP A 108 -4.80 6.82 5.82
N ASN A 109 -4.38 5.97 4.91
CA ASN A 109 -5.24 5.34 3.92
C ASN A 109 -5.63 3.93 4.34
N ILE A 110 -6.92 3.62 4.23
CA ILE A 110 -7.50 2.32 4.52
C ILE A 110 -8.05 1.74 3.21
N PHE A 111 -7.64 0.51 2.90
CA PHE A 111 -8.10 -0.22 1.73
C PHE A 111 -8.76 -1.52 2.15
N HIS A 112 -9.90 -1.84 1.55
CA HIS A 112 -10.56 -3.14 1.74
C HIS A 112 -11.36 -3.52 0.49
N GLY A 113 -11.19 -4.75 0.03
CA GLY A 113 -11.94 -5.28 -1.12
C GLY A 113 -11.44 -6.65 -1.56
N ALA A 114 -12.32 -7.41 -2.19
CA ALA A 114 -11.96 -8.72 -2.75
C ALA A 114 -10.98 -8.57 -3.92
N GLY A 115 -10.03 -9.50 -4.04
CA GLY A 115 -9.02 -9.48 -5.11
C GLY A 115 -7.91 -8.44 -4.91
N PHE A 116 -7.80 -7.85 -3.71
CA PHE A 116 -6.79 -6.81 -3.48
C PHE A 116 -5.36 -7.37 -3.51
N THR A 117 -5.14 -8.55 -2.94
CA THR A 117 -3.82 -9.19 -2.94
C THR A 117 -3.30 -9.42 -4.36
N GLU A 118 -4.14 -9.87 -5.28
CA GLU A 118 -3.79 -10.10 -6.68
C GLU A 118 -3.41 -8.78 -7.39
N LEU A 119 -4.16 -7.69 -7.14
CA LEU A 119 -3.83 -6.38 -7.67
C LEU A 119 -2.47 -5.87 -7.14
N LEU A 120 -2.19 -6.08 -5.85
CA LEU A 120 -0.92 -5.70 -5.24
C LEU A 120 0.25 -6.51 -5.84
N GLN A 121 0.10 -7.81 -5.98
CA GLN A 121 1.12 -8.69 -6.57
C GLN A 121 1.41 -8.33 -8.03
N GLN A 122 0.38 -7.97 -8.80
CA GLN A 122 0.57 -7.47 -10.16
C GLN A 122 1.37 -6.16 -10.18
N ALA A 123 1.10 -5.24 -9.26
CA ALA A 123 1.83 -3.98 -9.14
C ALA A 123 3.30 -4.19 -8.72
N VAL A 124 3.57 -5.17 -7.85
CA VAL A 124 4.94 -5.61 -7.52
C VAL A 124 5.65 -6.11 -8.79
N ALA A 125 5.01 -7.02 -9.54
CA ALA A 125 5.58 -7.57 -10.77
C ALA A 125 5.83 -6.50 -11.84
N ASP A 126 4.94 -5.51 -11.96
CA ASP A 126 5.09 -4.40 -12.91
C ASP A 126 6.29 -3.49 -12.57
N ALA A 127 6.57 -3.29 -11.29
CA ALA A 127 7.66 -2.42 -10.83
C ALA A 127 9.04 -3.10 -10.86
N GLU A 128 9.10 -4.42 -10.88
CA GLU A 128 10.36 -5.16 -10.95
C GLU A 128 10.82 -5.32 -12.40
N PRO A 129 12.13 -5.15 -12.70
CA PRO A 129 12.65 -5.41 -14.03
C PRO A 129 12.46 -6.89 -14.36
N THR A 130 11.80 -7.17 -15.48
CA THR A 130 11.57 -8.54 -15.92
C THR A 130 12.91 -9.12 -16.36
N ALA A 131 13.48 -10.05 -15.61
CA ALA A 131 14.55 -10.89 -16.12
C ALA A 131 14.02 -11.61 -17.37
N ILE A 132 14.72 -11.51 -18.50
CA ILE A 132 14.36 -12.23 -19.72
C ILE A 132 14.41 -13.72 -19.39
N ALA A 133 13.26 -14.32 -19.16
CA ALA A 133 13.16 -15.76 -19.11
C ALA A 133 13.50 -16.28 -20.49
N THR A 134 14.66 -16.89 -20.64
CA THR A 134 14.93 -17.80 -21.76
C THR A 134 13.79 -18.83 -21.74
N PRO A 135 13.14 -19.15 -22.87
CA PRO A 135 12.04 -20.10 -22.88
C PRO A 135 12.57 -21.46 -22.42
N THR A 136 12.37 -21.77 -21.15
CA THR A 136 12.51 -23.14 -20.66
C THR A 136 11.33 -23.92 -21.20
N GLN A 137 11.60 -25.05 -21.87
CA GLN A 137 10.55 -25.97 -22.30
C GLN A 137 9.68 -26.34 -21.08
N PRO A 138 8.35 -26.44 -21.25
CA PRO A 138 7.44 -26.79 -20.16
C PRO A 138 7.86 -28.12 -19.54
N THR A 139 8.03 -28.12 -18.23
CA THR A 139 8.33 -29.33 -17.47
C THR A 139 7.13 -30.28 -17.50
N ALA A 140 7.39 -31.60 -17.42
CA ALA A 140 6.36 -32.64 -17.50
C ALA A 140 5.20 -32.50 -16.49
N ALA A 141 5.34 -31.68 -15.45
CA ALA A 141 4.30 -31.35 -14.47
C ALA A 141 3.22 -30.40 -15.00
N GLU A 142 3.56 -29.49 -15.92
CA GLU A 142 2.59 -28.52 -16.48
C GLU A 142 1.64 -29.18 -17.49
N ASN A 143 2.02 -30.32 -18.06
CA ASN A 143 1.16 -31.07 -18.97
C ASN A 143 0.06 -31.90 -18.26
N TYR A 144 0.10 -32.06 -16.94
CA TYR A 144 -0.88 -32.85 -16.20
C TYR A 144 -2.15 -32.06 -15.82
N PHE A 145 -2.06 -30.73 -15.75
CA PHE A 145 -3.19 -29.86 -15.39
C PHE A 145 -3.96 -29.26 -16.59
N SER A 146 -3.53 -29.52 -17.83
CA SER A 146 -4.17 -28.93 -19.03
C SER A 146 -5.30 -29.77 -19.65
N GLN A 147 -5.66 -30.90 -19.04
CA GLN A 147 -6.79 -31.71 -19.50
C GLN A 147 -8.03 -31.48 -18.61
N GLY A 148 -8.78 -30.41 -18.88
CA GLY A 148 -10.09 -30.35 -18.21
C GLY A 148 -10.84 -29.02 -18.14
N PHE A 149 -10.41 -27.93 -18.74
CA PHE A 149 -11.27 -26.74 -18.82
C PHE A 149 -11.16 -26.02 -20.17
N ALA A 150 -12.32 -25.63 -20.71
CA ALA A 150 -12.50 -25.04 -22.02
C ALA A 150 -11.70 -23.76 -22.25
N LYS A 151 -11.07 -23.68 -23.42
CA LYS A 151 -10.33 -22.52 -23.95
C LYS A 151 -11.21 -21.28 -24.02
N ASN A 152 -10.92 -20.26 -23.20
CA ASN A 152 -11.22 -18.89 -23.54
C ASN A 152 -9.92 -18.22 -23.98
N GLN A 153 -9.95 -17.74 -25.22
CA GLN A 153 -8.83 -17.17 -25.94
C GLN A 153 -8.39 -15.84 -25.33
N PHE A 154 -7.15 -15.82 -24.81
CA PHE A 154 -6.39 -14.57 -24.70
C PHE A 154 -5.41 -14.52 -25.87
N PRO A 155 -5.32 -13.39 -26.61
CA PRO A 155 -4.36 -13.28 -27.71
C PRO A 155 -2.95 -13.14 -27.16
N SER A 156 -2.07 -14.12 -27.46
CA SER A 156 -0.64 -14.01 -27.22
C SER A 156 -0.02 -13.09 -28.26
N ALA A 157 0.24 -11.84 -27.91
CA ALA A 157 1.13 -10.99 -28.70
C ALA A 157 2.55 -11.12 -28.12
N VAL A 158 3.38 -11.91 -28.78
CA VAL A 158 4.83 -11.95 -28.53
C VAL A 158 5.44 -10.70 -29.15
N ALA A 159 5.65 -9.65 -28.35
CA ALA A 159 6.49 -8.51 -28.70
C ALA A 159 7.93 -8.77 -28.23
N LYS A 160 8.91 -8.49 -29.09
CA LYS A 160 10.35 -8.63 -28.81
C LYS A 160 10.73 -7.83 -27.56
N ALA A 161 11.24 -8.52 -26.53
CA ALA A 161 11.73 -7.91 -25.30
C ALA A 161 13.12 -7.31 -25.52
N THR A 162 13.19 -6.00 -25.67
CA THR A 162 14.32 -5.20 -25.20
C THR A 162 14.17 -5.10 -23.68
N HIS A 163 15.27 -5.04 -22.92
CA HIS A 163 15.26 -4.92 -21.44
C HIS A 163 14.14 -3.99 -20.98
N ALA A 164 13.05 -4.56 -20.48
CA ALA A 164 11.94 -3.77 -20.01
C ALA A 164 12.29 -3.31 -18.60
N GLU A 165 12.63 -2.03 -18.46
CA GLU A 165 12.65 -1.38 -17.17
C GLU A 165 11.27 -1.54 -16.52
N GLY A 166 11.24 -1.72 -15.19
CA GLY A 166 9.98 -1.83 -14.46
C GLY A 166 9.10 -0.59 -14.68
N LYS A 167 7.79 -0.75 -14.56
CA LYS A 167 6.81 0.34 -14.71
C LYS A 167 6.26 0.75 -13.36
N ALA A 168 6.04 2.05 -13.18
CA ALA A 168 5.30 2.55 -12.04
C ALA A 168 3.82 2.16 -12.14
N THR A 169 3.21 1.78 -11.00
CA THR A 169 1.78 1.52 -10.91
C THR A 169 1.15 2.42 -9.86
N ILE A 170 0.12 3.15 -10.25
CA ILE A 170 -0.76 3.93 -9.39
C ILE A 170 -2.14 3.27 -9.31
N PHE A 171 -2.88 3.56 -8.25
CA PHE A 171 -4.23 3.03 -8.09
C PHE A 171 -5.26 4.15 -8.17
N GLY A 172 -6.33 3.93 -8.92
CA GLY A 172 -7.43 4.85 -9.09
C GLY A 172 -8.72 4.35 -8.46
N TYR A 173 -9.40 5.22 -7.74
CA TYR A 173 -10.70 4.97 -7.13
C TYR A 173 -11.72 5.99 -7.61
N TRP A 174 -12.91 5.52 -7.98
CA TRP A 174 -13.99 6.39 -8.46
C TRP A 174 -14.60 7.18 -7.31
N VAL A 175 -14.53 8.50 -7.39
CA VAL A 175 -15.09 9.44 -6.40
C VAL A 175 -16.09 10.41 -7.03
N LYS A 176 -16.95 11.00 -6.19
CA LYS A 176 -17.93 12.02 -6.64
C LYS A 176 -17.34 13.43 -6.70
N ASP A 177 -16.22 13.68 -6.00
CA ASP A 177 -15.57 14.95 -5.77
C ASP A 177 -14.06 14.89 -6.14
N PRO A 178 -13.72 14.56 -7.42
CA PRO A 178 -12.35 14.30 -7.85
C PRO A 178 -11.42 15.51 -7.72
N GLU A 179 -11.92 16.73 -7.74
CA GLU A 179 -11.15 17.97 -7.61
C GLU A 179 -10.36 18.09 -6.29
N ARG A 180 -10.65 17.24 -5.32
CA ARG A 180 -9.95 17.20 -4.03
C ARG A 180 -8.62 16.43 -4.08
N TYR A 181 -8.40 15.64 -5.13
CA TYR A 181 -7.34 14.66 -5.24
C TYR A 181 -6.49 14.87 -6.49
N GLY A 182 -5.39 14.12 -6.60
CA GLY A 182 -4.77 13.88 -7.88
C GLY A 182 -5.74 13.07 -8.77
N VAL A 183 -5.97 13.50 -9.99
CA VAL A 183 -6.92 12.86 -10.92
C VAL A 183 -6.16 12.29 -12.10
N ALA A 184 -6.42 11.02 -12.42
CA ALA A 184 -5.82 10.36 -13.58
C ALA A 184 -6.87 10.03 -14.64
N GLU A 185 -6.46 10.14 -15.91
CA GLU A 185 -7.16 9.65 -17.09
C GLU A 185 -6.36 8.48 -17.68
N PHE A 186 -7.02 7.43 -18.15
CA PHE A 186 -6.38 6.22 -18.64
C PHE A 186 -7.21 5.57 -19.77
N ASP A 187 -6.55 4.76 -20.59
CA ASP A 187 -7.19 3.98 -21.64
C ASP A 187 -7.76 2.65 -21.11
N LYS A 188 -8.35 1.85 -22.02
CA LYS A 188 -8.95 0.55 -21.70
C LYS A 188 -7.91 -0.50 -21.29
N GLU A 189 -6.67 -0.32 -21.70
CA GLU A 189 -5.52 -1.16 -21.40
C GLU A 189 -4.86 -0.79 -20.05
N GLY A 190 -5.33 0.27 -19.39
CA GLY A 190 -4.81 0.77 -18.10
C GLY A 190 -3.56 1.65 -18.23
N ASN A 191 -3.20 2.10 -19.46
CA ASN A 191 -2.13 3.07 -19.63
C ASN A 191 -2.63 4.44 -19.20
N CYS A 192 -1.88 5.12 -18.34
CA CYS A 192 -2.23 6.46 -17.89
C CYS A 192 -2.03 7.45 -19.06
N LEU A 193 -3.03 8.28 -19.35
CA LEU A 193 -3.01 9.30 -20.39
C LEU A 193 -2.70 10.68 -19.86
N SER A 194 -3.21 11.00 -18.68
CA SER A 194 -2.91 12.25 -17.99
C SER A 194 -3.07 12.10 -16.49
N ILE A 195 -2.34 12.94 -15.74
CA ILE A 195 -2.45 13.03 -14.29
C ILE A 195 -2.29 14.49 -13.88
N GLU A 196 -3.21 15.00 -13.04
CA GLU A 196 -3.24 16.38 -12.60
C GLU A 196 -3.57 16.47 -11.12
N GLU A 197 -2.80 17.28 -10.37
CA GLU A 197 -3.03 17.51 -8.94
C GLU A 197 -4.15 18.50 -8.73
N LYS A 198 -5.23 18.09 -8.05
CA LYS A 198 -6.38 18.93 -7.67
C LYS A 198 -6.88 19.84 -8.80
N PRO A 199 -7.26 19.25 -9.93
CA PRO A 199 -7.68 20.04 -11.10
C PRO A 199 -8.98 20.79 -10.81
N LYS A 200 -9.09 22.04 -11.29
CA LYS A 200 -10.33 22.81 -11.22
C LYS A 200 -11.43 22.25 -12.12
N ALA A 201 -11.06 21.57 -13.18
CA ALA A 201 -11.95 20.92 -14.13
C ALA A 201 -11.43 19.49 -14.37
N PRO A 202 -11.79 18.51 -13.51
CA PRO A 202 -11.31 17.13 -13.61
C PRO A 202 -11.72 16.48 -14.93
N LYS A 203 -10.80 15.78 -15.59
CA LYS A 203 -11.06 15.04 -16.83
C LYS A 203 -11.67 13.67 -16.59
N SER A 204 -11.58 13.15 -15.37
CA SER A 204 -12.18 11.90 -14.95
C SER A 204 -12.63 11.97 -13.48
N ASN A 205 -13.36 10.96 -13.04
CA ASN A 205 -13.73 10.80 -11.62
C ASN A 205 -12.78 9.87 -10.86
N TYR A 206 -11.65 9.45 -11.47
CA TYR A 206 -10.71 8.57 -10.81
C TYR A 206 -9.66 9.35 -10.03
N ALA A 207 -9.83 9.37 -8.70
CA ALA A 207 -8.84 9.88 -7.76
C ALA A 207 -7.66 8.90 -7.67
N VAL A 208 -6.44 9.40 -7.72
CA VAL A 208 -5.24 8.62 -7.41
C VAL A 208 -5.14 8.49 -5.90
N VAL A 209 -5.19 7.25 -5.42
CA VAL A 209 -5.15 6.96 -3.99
C VAL A 209 -3.73 6.91 -3.46
N GLY A 210 -3.56 6.93 -2.14
CA GLY A 210 -2.24 6.98 -1.47
C GLY A 210 -1.49 5.64 -1.46
N LEU A 211 -1.38 4.98 -2.62
CA LEU A 211 -0.69 3.71 -2.81
C LEU A 211 0.02 3.70 -4.15
N TYR A 212 1.33 3.51 -4.13
CA TYR A 212 2.20 3.69 -5.29
C TYR A 212 3.27 2.62 -5.34
N PHE A 213 3.50 2.01 -6.50
CA PHE A 213 4.59 1.06 -6.74
C PHE A 213 5.53 1.63 -7.79
N TYR A 214 6.81 1.65 -7.50
CA TYR A 214 7.80 2.27 -8.37
C TYR A 214 9.03 1.38 -8.57
N PRO A 215 9.61 1.35 -9.78
CA PRO A 215 10.99 0.90 -9.98
C PRO A 215 11.97 1.79 -9.21
N ASN A 216 13.17 1.30 -8.96
CA ASN A 216 14.22 1.98 -8.20
C ASN A 216 14.51 3.42 -8.65
N LYS A 217 14.42 3.72 -9.95
CA LYS A 217 14.66 5.06 -10.50
C LYS A 217 13.80 6.18 -9.91
N VAL A 218 12.74 5.84 -9.14
CA VAL A 218 11.95 6.84 -8.42
C VAL A 218 12.79 7.67 -7.47
N VAL A 219 13.85 7.11 -6.88
CA VAL A 219 14.76 7.81 -5.97
C VAL A 219 15.46 8.95 -6.70
N ASP A 220 15.98 8.67 -7.90
CA ASP A 220 16.63 9.69 -8.71
C ASP A 220 15.64 10.75 -9.22
N ILE A 221 14.46 10.34 -9.67
CA ILE A 221 13.39 11.26 -10.05
C ILE A 221 13.04 12.19 -8.88
N ALA A 222 12.83 11.65 -7.67
CA ALA A 222 12.46 12.44 -6.50
C ALA A 222 13.51 13.50 -6.11
N LYS A 223 14.78 13.22 -6.35
CA LYS A 223 15.89 14.19 -6.12
C LYS A 223 15.90 15.34 -7.13
N HIS A 224 15.36 15.15 -8.32
CA HIS A 224 15.43 16.12 -9.41
C HIS A 224 14.15 16.91 -9.67
N ILE A 225 13.00 16.49 -9.13
CA ILE A 225 11.77 17.28 -9.22
C ILE A 225 11.90 18.57 -8.41
N LYS A 226 11.18 19.59 -8.85
CA LYS A 226 11.13 20.89 -8.16
C LYS A 226 9.89 20.97 -7.28
N PRO A 227 9.99 21.65 -6.13
CA PRO A 227 8.81 21.93 -5.31
C PRO A 227 7.73 22.66 -6.11
N SER A 228 6.47 22.33 -5.83
CA SER A 228 5.31 23.00 -6.40
C SER A 228 5.15 24.43 -5.87
N ALA A 229 4.14 25.15 -6.35
CA ALA A 229 3.78 26.46 -5.81
C ALA A 229 3.43 26.45 -4.31
N ARG A 230 3.15 25.27 -3.74
CA ARG A 230 2.93 25.04 -2.30
C ARG A 230 4.22 24.79 -1.51
N GLY A 231 5.37 24.71 -2.19
CA GLY A 231 6.66 24.37 -1.59
C GLY A 231 6.87 22.87 -1.36
N GLU A 232 5.99 22.01 -1.89
CA GLU A 232 5.99 20.56 -1.67
C GLU A 232 6.57 19.80 -2.87
N LEU A 233 7.33 18.74 -2.61
CA LEU A 233 7.75 17.75 -3.59
C LEU A 233 6.56 16.78 -3.85
N GLU A 234 5.80 17.12 -4.89
CA GLU A 234 4.53 16.45 -5.18
C GLU A 234 4.73 15.05 -5.76
N ILE A 235 3.98 14.08 -5.26
CA ILE A 235 3.96 12.74 -5.83
C ILE A 235 3.39 12.74 -7.26
N THR A 236 2.48 13.66 -7.55
CA THR A 236 1.92 13.85 -8.90
C THR A 236 3.00 14.24 -9.90
N THR A 237 4.00 15.03 -9.48
CA THR A 237 5.15 15.38 -10.34
C THR A 237 6.01 14.16 -10.63
N VAL A 238 6.25 13.29 -9.64
CA VAL A 238 6.94 12.00 -9.85
C VAL A 238 6.18 11.15 -10.86
N ASN A 239 4.86 11.01 -10.71
CA ASN A 239 4.02 10.26 -11.63
C ASN A 239 4.05 10.85 -13.04
N GLN A 240 4.12 12.16 -13.20
CA GLN A 240 4.26 12.84 -14.49
C GLN A 240 5.57 12.49 -15.19
N GLU A 241 6.67 12.31 -14.47
CA GLU A 241 7.94 11.89 -15.07
C GLU A 241 7.84 10.43 -15.60
N PHE A 242 7.23 9.51 -14.85
CA PHE A 242 6.93 8.17 -15.35
C PHE A 242 5.96 8.17 -16.54
N LEU A 243 4.95 9.05 -16.52
CA LEU A 243 4.01 9.21 -17.63
C LEU A 243 4.71 9.68 -18.91
N LYS A 244 5.60 10.68 -18.82
CA LYS A 244 6.40 11.17 -19.96
C LYS A 244 7.29 10.08 -20.56
N ALA A 245 7.79 9.18 -19.72
CA ALA A 245 8.59 8.03 -20.17
C ALA A 245 7.74 6.88 -20.77
N GLY A 246 6.40 6.95 -20.69
CA GLY A 246 5.51 5.85 -21.10
C GLY A 246 5.52 4.65 -20.13
N GLU A 247 5.90 4.89 -18.87
CA GLU A 247 6.13 3.87 -17.86
C GLU A 247 5.21 4.00 -16.64
N LEU A 248 4.07 4.65 -16.80
CA LEU A 248 3.04 4.78 -15.77
C LEU A 248 1.82 3.95 -16.13
N LYS A 249 1.52 2.97 -15.30
CA LYS A 249 0.28 2.19 -15.34
C LYS A 249 -0.69 2.66 -14.27
N MET A 250 -1.98 2.45 -14.53
CA MET A 250 -3.03 2.64 -13.55
C MET A 250 -3.85 1.38 -13.40
N GLN A 251 -4.02 0.93 -12.16
CA GLN A 251 -4.98 -0.10 -11.79
C GLN A 251 -6.19 0.54 -11.12
N THR A 252 -7.39 0.07 -11.43
CA THR A 252 -8.63 0.60 -10.84
C THR A 252 -9.10 -0.27 -9.70
N LEU A 253 -9.40 0.36 -8.57
CA LEU A 253 -10.15 -0.25 -7.48
C LEU A 253 -11.63 -0.19 -7.86
N GLY A 254 -12.17 -1.36 -8.25
CA GLY A 254 -13.52 -1.49 -8.80
C GLY A 254 -14.63 -1.35 -7.74
N ARG A 255 -15.88 -1.58 -8.16
CA ARG A 255 -17.01 -1.65 -7.25
C ARG A 255 -16.82 -2.78 -6.25
N GLY A 256 -17.10 -2.54 -5.00
CA GLY A 256 -16.83 -3.48 -3.90
C GLY A 256 -15.54 -3.22 -3.15
N PHE A 257 -14.66 -2.33 -3.67
CA PHE A 257 -13.58 -1.76 -2.87
C PHE A 257 -14.08 -0.61 -2.02
N ALA A 258 -13.50 -0.49 -0.84
CA ALA A 258 -13.54 0.69 -0.01
C ALA A 258 -12.12 1.28 0.08
N TRP A 259 -12.02 2.57 -0.26
CA TRP A 259 -10.88 3.40 0.03
C TRP A 259 -11.36 4.54 0.94
N LEU A 260 -10.76 4.65 2.10
CA LEU A 260 -11.14 5.64 3.12
C LEU A 260 -9.92 6.50 3.43
N ASP A 261 -10.04 7.80 3.20
CA ASP A 261 -9.09 8.80 3.65
C ASP A 261 -9.56 9.34 5.01
N THR A 262 -8.84 9.13 6.06
CA THR A 262 -9.21 9.56 7.41
C THR A 262 -8.87 11.03 7.68
N GLY A 263 -9.09 11.92 6.70
CA GLY A 263 -8.63 13.31 6.71
C GLY A 263 -9.46 14.28 7.54
N THR A 264 -10.68 13.92 7.92
CA THR A 264 -11.62 14.73 8.71
C THR A 264 -12.16 13.93 9.89
N HIS A 265 -12.83 14.61 10.86
CA HIS A 265 -13.47 13.93 11.99
C HIS A 265 -14.55 12.95 11.52
N ASP A 266 -15.34 13.35 10.51
CA ASP A 266 -16.40 12.50 9.96
C ASP A 266 -15.82 11.28 9.26
N SER A 267 -14.82 11.44 8.38
CA SER A 267 -14.19 10.31 7.67
C SER A 267 -13.45 9.36 8.62
N LEU A 268 -12.90 9.87 9.73
CA LEU A 268 -12.31 9.04 10.78
C LEU A 268 -13.35 8.16 11.49
N ALA A 269 -14.50 8.74 11.82
CA ALA A 269 -15.62 8.02 12.43
C ALA A 269 -16.23 6.99 11.45
N GLU A 270 -16.47 7.39 10.21
CA GLU A 270 -16.98 6.51 9.15
C GLU A 270 -16.05 5.31 8.90
N ALA A 271 -14.74 5.52 8.89
CA ALA A 271 -13.77 4.45 8.74
C ALA A 271 -13.87 3.43 9.88
N SER A 272 -14.00 3.89 11.13
CA SER A 272 -14.18 3.01 12.30
C SER A 272 -15.47 2.21 12.23
N ILE A 273 -16.58 2.85 11.82
CA ILE A 273 -17.88 2.18 11.64
C ILE A 273 -17.83 1.16 10.51
N PHE A 274 -17.19 1.50 9.39
CA PHE A 274 -17.01 0.58 8.26
C PHE A 274 -16.29 -0.69 8.69
N VAL A 275 -15.13 -0.56 9.34
CA VAL A 275 -14.34 -1.70 9.83
C VAL A 275 -15.15 -2.53 10.82
N GLU A 276 -15.80 -1.88 11.80
CA GLU A 276 -16.65 -2.55 12.79
C GLU A 276 -17.73 -3.42 12.13
N VAL A 277 -18.46 -2.86 11.17
CA VAL A 277 -19.57 -3.56 10.50
C VAL A 277 -19.08 -4.78 9.73
N ILE A 278 -17.99 -4.65 8.98
CA ILE A 278 -17.43 -5.77 8.20
C ILE A 278 -16.91 -6.87 9.15
N GLU A 279 -16.09 -6.52 10.13
CA GLU A 279 -15.52 -7.48 11.07
C GLU A 279 -16.60 -8.21 11.87
N LYS A 280 -17.62 -7.51 12.35
CA LYS A 280 -18.75 -8.13 13.07
C LYS A 280 -19.60 -9.07 12.19
N ARG A 281 -19.73 -8.76 10.91
CA ARG A 281 -20.53 -9.58 9.98
C ARG A 281 -19.79 -10.83 9.51
N GLN A 282 -18.50 -10.69 9.22
CA GLN A 282 -17.69 -11.79 8.68
C GLN A 282 -17.04 -12.65 9.78
N GLY A 283 -16.82 -12.07 10.97
CA GLY A 283 -16.03 -12.72 12.02
C GLY A 283 -14.53 -12.78 11.70
N LEU A 284 -14.10 -12.05 10.67
CA LEU A 284 -12.71 -11.92 10.23
C LEU A 284 -12.25 -10.49 10.45
N LYS A 285 -10.97 -10.31 10.80
CA LYS A 285 -10.41 -8.98 11.02
C LYS A 285 -9.82 -8.38 9.75
N ILE A 286 -10.01 -7.08 9.57
CA ILE A 286 -9.34 -6.29 8.54
C ILE A 286 -7.99 -5.83 9.11
N ALA A 287 -6.91 -5.94 8.31
CA ALA A 287 -5.58 -5.46 8.69
C ALA A 287 -5.06 -6.01 10.03
N CYS A 288 -5.35 -7.28 10.33
CA CYS A 288 -4.74 -8.00 11.44
C CYS A 288 -3.35 -8.48 10.99
N LEU A 289 -2.29 -7.81 11.47
CA LEU A 289 -0.93 -8.07 10.99
C LEU A 289 -0.47 -9.48 11.37
N GLU A 290 -0.85 -9.95 12.56
CA GLU A 290 -0.54 -11.29 13.06
C GLU A 290 -1.18 -12.38 12.17
N ASP A 291 -2.46 -12.18 11.80
CA ASP A 291 -3.18 -13.10 10.93
C ASP A 291 -2.55 -13.16 9.52
N ILE A 292 -2.26 -11.99 8.92
CA ILE A 292 -1.57 -11.91 7.63
C ILE A 292 -0.19 -12.59 7.69
N ALA A 293 0.56 -12.37 8.75
CA ALA A 293 1.87 -13.00 8.95
C ALA A 293 1.75 -14.53 9.07
N TYR A 294 0.76 -15.02 9.80
CA TYR A 294 0.48 -16.44 9.97
C TYR A 294 0.04 -17.11 8.66
N GLN A 295 -0.89 -16.49 7.92
CA GLN A 295 -1.36 -16.98 6.61
C GLN A 295 -0.23 -17.05 5.58
N ASN A 296 0.72 -16.12 5.63
CA ASN A 296 1.90 -16.12 4.78
C ASN A 296 3.02 -17.08 5.28
N GLY A 297 2.84 -17.75 6.42
CA GLY A 297 3.85 -18.62 7.01
C GLY A 297 5.08 -17.88 7.54
N TRP A 298 4.96 -16.58 7.83
CA TRP A 298 6.05 -15.76 8.37
C TRP A 298 6.22 -15.91 9.88
N ILE A 299 5.13 -16.26 10.57
CA ILE A 299 5.13 -16.69 11.97
C ILE A 299 4.41 -18.04 12.09
N ASP A 300 4.78 -18.82 13.10
CA ASP A 300 4.16 -20.11 13.40
C ASP A 300 3.05 -20.01 14.46
N LYS A 301 2.41 -21.16 14.76
CA LYS A 301 1.34 -21.27 15.76
C LYS A 301 1.80 -20.88 17.17
N GLU A 302 3.04 -21.23 17.52
CA GLU A 302 3.63 -20.92 18.82
C GLU A 302 3.77 -19.43 19.00
N LYS A 303 4.30 -18.73 17.98
CA LYS A 303 4.43 -17.26 17.97
C LYS A 303 3.05 -16.59 18.03
N MET A 304 2.09 -17.08 17.25
CA MET A 304 0.70 -16.56 17.27
C MET A 304 0.06 -16.69 18.66
N ARG A 305 0.26 -17.84 19.34
CA ARG A 305 -0.20 -18.03 20.73
C ARG A 305 0.49 -17.10 21.71
N GLU A 306 1.80 -16.86 21.54
CA GLU A 306 2.56 -15.92 22.36
C GLU A 306 1.97 -14.51 22.24
N LEU A 307 1.73 -14.03 21.02
CA LEU A 307 1.16 -12.72 20.73
C LEU A 307 -0.27 -12.56 21.29
N ALA A 308 -1.07 -13.63 21.26
CA ALA A 308 -2.42 -13.61 21.81
C ALA A 308 -2.47 -13.49 23.36
N LYS A 309 -1.49 -14.03 24.09
CA LYS A 309 -1.49 -14.14 25.56
C LYS A 309 -1.84 -12.82 26.29
N PRO A 310 -1.22 -11.66 25.99
CA PRO A 310 -1.53 -10.42 26.68
C PRO A 310 -2.94 -9.90 26.37
N MET A 311 -3.57 -10.37 25.29
CA MET A 311 -4.84 -9.88 24.75
C MET A 311 -6.02 -10.86 24.94
N LEU A 312 -5.87 -11.95 25.68
CA LEU A 312 -6.92 -12.98 25.86
C LEU A 312 -8.22 -12.47 26.47
N LYS A 313 -8.17 -11.32 27.18
CA LYS A 313 -9.34 -10.70 27.80
C LYS A 313 -10.16 -9.84 26.82
N ASN A 314 -9.68 -9.64 25.60
CA ASN A 314 -10.37 -8.84 24.60
C ASN A 314 -10.63 -9.67 23.30
N PRO A 315 -11.57 -9.22 22.46
CA PRO A 315 -11.93 -9.94 21.22
C PRO A 315 -10.78 -10.09 20.21
N TYR A 316 -9.79 -9.21 20.24
CA TYR A 316 -8.65 -9.28 19.33
C TYR A 316 -7.77 -10.51 19.62
N GLY A 317 -7.36 -10.70 20.87
CA GLY A 317 -6.56 -11.87 21.25
C GLY A 317 -7.32 -13.18 21.11
N GLN A 318 -8.65 -13.18 21.38
CA GLN A 318 -9.52 -14.35 21.15
C GLN A 318 -9.59 -14.72 19.65
N TYR A 319 -9.63 -13.73 18.76
CA TYR A 319 -9.57 -13.93 17.32
C TYR A 319 -8.27 -14.61 16.89
N LEU A 320 -7.11 -14.20 17.41
CA LEU A 320 -5.84 -14.83 17.06
C LEU A 320 -5.82 -16.33 17.40
N LEU A 321 -6.41 -16.73 18.53
CA LEU A 321 -6.54 -18.15 18.89
C LEU A 321 -7.50 -18.89 17.94
N LYS A 322 -8.61 -18.26 17.57
CA LYS A 322 -9.57 -18.83 16.63
C LYS A 322 -8.92 -19.11 15.27
N VAL A 323 -8.11 -18.17 14.74
CA VAL A 323 -7.37 -18.36 13.47
C VAL A 323 -6.49 -19.61 13.51
N ILE A 324 -5.83 -19.89 14.62
CA ILE A 324 -5.00 -21.10 14.76
C ILE A 324 -5.86 -22.36 14.70
N GLU A 325 -7.02 -22.36 15.38
CA GLU A 325 -7.91 -23.52 15.47
C GLU A 325 -8.58 -23.86 14.13
N GLU A 326 -8.90 -22.86 13.31
CA GLU A 326 -9.53 -23.04 11.99
C GLU A 326 -8.56 -23.57 10.92
N HIS A 327 -7.25 -23.53 11.17
CA HIS A 327 -6.20 -24.01 10.26
C HIS A 327 -5.54 -25.32 10.76
N ASP A 328 -6.08 -25.94 11.82
CA ASP A 328 -5.76 -27.29 12.27
C ASP A 328 -6.66 -28.32 11.57
#